data_6a2267c574217b74e750626e9536b9fa
#
_entry.id   6a2267c574217b74e750626e9536b9fa
#
_cell.length_a   1.000
_cell.length_b   1.000
_cell.length_c   1.000
_cell.angle_alpha   90.00
_cell.angle_beta   90.00
_cell.angle_gamma   90.00
#
_symmetry.space_group_name_H-M   'P 1'
#
loop_
_entity.id
_entity.type
_entity.pdbx_description
1 polymer ?
#
loop_
_entity_poly.entity_id
_entity_poly.type
_entity_poly.pdbx_seq_one_letter_code
_entity_poly.pdbx_strand_id
1 'polypeptide(L)'
;MRDAQEGRTGRIRVVARVRPLIREDVELPEATAHARSGSREECVAVDERRASILLRKPFYDAREFVLDSVLGRDATQSETYEVVARGVVDAVLQGYNGTIRAYGQTGTGKTHTIYGPLAYWRRGSQPQLELSGIITRAAMQIFAYAE
;
A
#
# COMPACT_ATOMS: atom_id res chain seq x y z
N MET A 1 5.41 -26.26 -15.35
CA MET A 1 4.60 -25.06 -15.25
C MET A 1 3.25 -25.39 -14.66
N ARG A 2 3.22 -25.79 -13.40
CA ARG A 2 1.99 -26.10 -12.63
C ARG A 2 2.37 -26.04 -11.17
N ASP A 3 2.63 -24.87 -10.56
CA ASP A 3 2.86 -24.77 -9.11
C ASP A 3 2.67 -23.35 -8.55
N ALA A 4 1.74 -22.58 -9.14
CA ALA A 4 1.46 -21.23 -8.64
C ALA A 4 0.04 -21.04 -8.10
N GLN A 5 -0.72 -22.11 -7.83
CA GLN A 5 -2.14 -21.98 -7.52
C GLN A 5 -2.67 -22.95 -6.46
N GLU A 6 -1.86 -23.32 -5.49
CA GLU A 6 -2.44 -23.79 -4.24
C GLU A 6 -2.90 -22.59 -3.42
N GLY A 7 -4.14 -22.18 -3.70
CA GLY A 7 -4.86 -21.22 -2.91
C GLY A 7 -4.92 -21.67 -1.46
N ARG A 8 -4.15 -21.04 -0.59
CA ARG A 8 -4.29 -21.12 0.86
C ARG A 8 -5.62 -20.48 1.24
N THR A 9 -6.71 -21.21 1.02
CA THR A 9 -8.03 -20.88 1.52
C THR A 9 -7.95 -20.75 3.04
N GLY A 10 -8.22 -19.56 3.56
CA GLY A 10 -8.33 -19.31 5.00
C GLY A 10 -7.22 -18.49 5.65
N ARG A 11 -6.12 -18.14 4.97
CA ARG A 11 -5.07 -17.29 5.55
C ARG A 11 -5.24 -15.83 5.11
N ILE A 12 -5.18 -14.92 6.09
CA ILE A 12 -5.08 -13.49 5.82
C ILE A 12 -3.70 -13.22 5.20
N ARG A 13 -3.69 -12.60 4.02
CA ARG A 13 -2.48 -12.09 3.37
C ARG A 13 -2.24 -10.67 3.82
N VAL A 14 -1.04 -10.38 4.31
CA VAL A 14 -0.64 -9.08 4.82
C VAL A 14 0.38 -8.45 3.88
N VAL A 15 0.02 -7.29 3.33
CA VAL A 15 0.90 -6.50 2.46
C VAL A 15 1.15 -5.15 3.11
N ALA A 16 2.40 -4.76 3.26
CA ALA A 16 2.73 -3.42 3.67
C ALA A 16 3.00 -2.53 2.45
N ARG A 17 2.50 -1.30 2.49
CA ARG A 17 2.82 -0.25 1.55
C ARG A 17 3.45 0.92 2.28
N VAL A 18 4.67 1.25 1.95
CA VAL A 18 5.39 2.39 2.51
C VAL A 18 5.20 3.58 1.59
N ARG A 19 4.52 4.62 2.05
CA ARG A 19 4.33 5.84 1.26
C ARG A 19 5.60 6.70 1.23
N PRO A 20 5.83 7.51 0.19
CA PRO A 20 6.87 8.54 0.21
C PRO A 20 6.62 9.55 1.34
N LEU A 21 7.69 10.18 1.80
CA LEU A 21 7.61 11.31 2.73
C LEU A 21 6.96 12.50 2.02
N ILE A 22 5.97 13.09 2.65
CA ILE A 22 5.33 14.33 2.18
C ILE A 22 5.90 15.52 2.96
N ARG A 23 5.60 16.74 2.50
CA ARG A 23 6.13 17.97 3.09
C ARG A 23 5.80 18.10 4.57
N GLU A 24 4.59 17.72 4.96
CA GLU A 24 4.09 17.74 6.33
C GLU A 24 4.84 16.77 7.26
N ASP A 25 5.42 15.71 6.72
CA ASP A 25 6.27 14.78 7.51
C ASP A 25 7.64 15.40 7.83
N VAL A 26 8.03 16.41 7.06
CA VAL A 26 9.35 17.04 7.13
C VAL A 26 9.32 18.32 7.96
N GLU A 27 8.19 19.04 7.91
CA GLU A 27 7.94 20.28 8.65
C GLU A 27 7.30 19.97 10.01
N LEU A 28 8.08 19.37 10.91
CA LEU A 28 7.63 19.21 12.31
C LEU A 28 7.73 20.55 13.04
N PRO A 29 6.75 20.90 13.92
CA PRO A 29 6.83 22.08 14.76
C PRO A 29 8.15 22.14 15.56
N GLU A 30 8.66 23.34 15.80
CA GLU A 30 9.93 23.57 16.52
C GLU A 30 10.04 22.90 17.89
N ALA A 31 8.92 22.58 18.53
CA ALA A 31 8.87 21.88 19.81
C ALA A 31 9.53 20.49 19.82
N THR A 32 9.72 19.88 18.66
CA THR A 32 10.44 18.59 18.49
C THR A 32 11.85 18.74 17.96
N ALA A 33 12.37 19.96 17.87
CA ALA A 33 13.68 20.29 17.32
C ALA A 33 14.87 19.71 18.11
N HIS A 34 14.68 19.28 19.36
CA HIS A 34 15.72 18.66 20.19
C HIS A 34 16.19 17.30 19.67
N ALA A 35 15.49 16.70 18.69
CA ALA A 35 15.90 15.46 18.02
C ALA A 35 16.78 15.69 16.77
N ARG A 36 17.19 16.92 16.47
CA ARG A 36 17.85 17.30 15.19
C ARG A 36 19.37 17.19 15.15
N SER A 37 19.99 16.60 16.13
CA SER A 37 21.46 16.40 16.13
C SER A 37 21.84 15.03 15.56
N GLY A 38 21.39 14.71 14.37
CA GLY A 38 21.78 13.52 13.65
C GLY A 38 21.20 13.56 12.24
N SER A 39 21.96 13.08 11.26
CA SER A 39 21.47 12.82 9.91
C SER A 39 20.06 12.21 10.00
N ARG A 40 19.12 12.68 9.15
CA ARG A 40 17.80 12.07 8.99
C ARG A 40 17.97 10.64 8.50
N GLU A 41 18.37 9.74 9.39
CA GLU A 41 18.39 8.33 9.09
C GLU A 41 16.94 7.88 8.85
N GLU A 42 16.73 7.24 7.72
CA GLU A 42 15.43 6.66 7.42
C GLU A 42 15.07 5.65 8.51
N CYS A 43 14.06 5.98 9.30
CA CYS A 43 13.57 5.08 10.34
C CYS A 43 12.98 3.79 9.76
N VAL A 44 12.70 3.76 8.45
CA VAL A 44 12.07 2.63 7.75
C VAL A 44 12.90 2.27 6.53
N ALA A 45 13.53 1.09 6.56
CA ALA A 45 14.16 0.49 5.38
C ALA A 45 13.27 -0.64 4.85
N VAL A 46 13.17 -0.74 3.53
CA VAL A 46 12.31 -1.70 2.83
C VAL A 46 13.19 -2.65 2.02
N ASP A 47 12.96 -3.95 2.16
CA ASP A 47 13.47 -4.98 1.27
C ASP A 47 12.29 -5.71 0.61
N GLU A 48 11.96 -5.29 -0.61
CA GLU A 48 10.84 -5.86 -1.36
C GLU A 48 11.08 -7.32 -1.75
N ARG A 49 12.35 -7.71 -2.00
CA ARG A 49 12.70 -9.09 -2.37
C ARG A 49 12.51 -10.06 -1.22
N ARG A 50 12.81 -9.63 -0.01
CA ARG A 50 12.60 -10.40 1.22
C ARG A 50 11.22 -10.21 1.82
N ALA A 51 10.42 -9.31 1.24
CA ALA A 51 9.15 -8.87 1.79
C ALA A 51 9.29 -8.43 3.26
N SER A 52 10.35 -7.68 3.58
CA SER A 52 10.63 -7.25 4.94
C SER A 52 10.74 -5.74 5.08
N ILE A 53 10.41 -5.26 6.27
CA ILE A 53 10.54 -3.87 6.72
C ILE A 53 11.41 -3.86 7.96
N LEU A 54 12.49 -3.10 7.94
CA LEU A 54 13.33 -2.83 9.08
C LEU A 54 12.99 -1.46 9.67
N LEU A 55 12.54 -1.46 10.93
CA LEU A 55 12.29 -0.23 11.69
C LEU A 55 13.50 0.08 12.57
N ARG A 56 14.05 1.28 12.41
CA ARG A 56 15.10 1.84 13.25
C ARG A 56 14.54 3.01 14.03
N LYS A 57 14.67 2.99 15.34
CA LYS A 57 14.32 4.11 16.21
C LYS A 57 15.55 4.52 17.02
N PRO A 58 15.79 5.83 17.22
CA PRO A 58 16.83 6.27 18.15
C PRO A 58 16.63 5.60 19.51
N PHE A 59 17.70 5.10 20.12
CA PHE A 59 17.71 4.48 21.46
C PHE A 59 16.97 3.15 21.60
N TYR A 60 16.52 2.51 20.51
CA TYR A 60 15.88 1.19 20.51
C TYR A 60 16.54 0.27 19.50
N ASP A 61 16.49 -1.02 19.78
CA ASP A 61 16.95 -2.05 18.84
C ASP A 61 16.14 -2.01 17.55
N ALA A 62 16.83 -2.21 16.44
CA ALA A 62 16.17 -2.33 15.14
C ALA A 62 15.26 -3.56 15.11
N ARG A 63 14.07 -3.43 14.56
CA ARG A 63 13.10 -4.53 14.43
C ARG A 63 12.78 -4.79 12.97
N GLU A 64 12.95 -6.05 12.58
CA GLU A 64 12.55 -6.52 11.25
C GLU A 64 11.17 -7.20 11.31
N PHE A 65 10.34 -6.88 10.31
CA PHE A 65 9.03 -7.49 10.12
C PHE A 65 8.99 -8.10 8.74
N VAL A 66 8.73 -9.43 8.67
CA VAL A 66 8.55 -10.15 7.42
C VAL A 66 7.05 -10.33 7.17
N LEU A 67 6.62 -10.01 5.95
CA LEU A 67 5.23 -9.98 5.53
C LEU A 67 5.03 -10.86 4.28
N ASP A 68 3.82 -10.94 3.76
CA ASP A 68 3.59 -11.68 2.52
C ASP A 68 4.07 -10.88 1.28
N SER A 69 4.05 -9.56 1.34
CA SER A 69 4.65 -8.65 0.36
C SER A 69 4.90 -7.28 0.98
N VAL A 70 5.87 -6.57 0.44
CA VAL A 70 6.14 -5.17 0.79
C VAL A 70 6.25 -4.34 -0.49
N LEU A 71 5.58 -3.22 -0.50
CA LEU A 71 5.61 -2.22 -1.56
C LEU A 71 6.34 -0.99 -1.05
N GLY A 72 7.40 -0.61 -1.73
CA GLY A 72 8.24 0.53 -1.40
C GLY A 72 7.58 1.87 -1.71
N ARG A 73 8.36 2.93 -1.56
CA ARG A 73 7.88 4.31 -1.72
C ARG A 73 7.49 4.66 -3.14
N ASP A 74 8.13 4.03 -4.11
CA ASP A 74 7.92 4.29 -5.53
C ASP A 74 6.80 3.42 -6.14
N ALA A 75 6.21 2.53 -5.33
CA ALA A 75 5.16 1.63 -5.79
C ALA A 75 3.93 2.40 -6.27
N THR A 76 3.59 2.18 -7.53
CA THR A 76 2.46 2.81 -8.21
C THR A 76 1.12 2.26 -7.72
N GLN A 77 0.03 2.94 -8.08
CA GLN A 77 -1.32 2.43 -7.84
C GLN A 77 -1.60 1.14 -8.63
N SER A 78 -1.05 1.03 -9.82
CA SER A 78 -1.17 -0.17 -10.66
C SER A 78 -0.49 -1.36 -10.01
N GLU A 79 0.77 -1.23 -9.63
CA GLU A 79 1.51 -2.29 -8.92
C GLU A 79 0.83 -2.66 -7.59
N THR A 80 0.34 -1.66 -6.86
CA THR A 80 -0.42 -1.91 -5.64
C THR A 80 -1.66 -2.76 -5.92
N TYR A 81 -2.40 -2.46 -7.00
CA TYR A 81 -3.57 -3.24 -7.40
C TYR A 81 -3.19 -4.69 -7.77
N GLU A 82 -2.17 -4.87 -8.59
CA GLU A 82 -1.70 -6.20 -9.00
C GLU A 82 -1.32 -7.07 -7.80
N VAL A 83 -0.58 -6.50 -6.87
CA VAL A 83 -0.09 -7.23 -5.70
C VAL A 83 -1.20 -7.48 -4.68
N VAL A 84 -2.09 -6.52 -4.43
CA VAL A 84 -3.05 -6.59 -3.31
C VAL A 84 -4.41 -7.13 -3.76
N ALA A 85 -4.91 -6.70 -4.92
CA ALA A 85 -6.33 -6.78 -5.21
C ALA A 85 -6.69 -7.71 -6.36
N ARG A 86 -5.88 -7.80 -7.42
CA ARG A 86 -6.22 -8.57 -8.62
C ARG A 86 -6.69 -9.99 -8.29
N GLY A 87 -5.89 -10.75 -7.55
CA GLY A 87 -6.24 -12.13 -7.22
C GLY A 87 -7.49 -12.26 -6.33
N VAL A 88 -7.78 -11.25 -5.51
CA VAL A 88 -9.03 -11.20 -4.72
C VAL A 88 -10.22 -10.96 -5.63
N VAL A 89 -10.11 -10.05 -6.60
CA VAL A 89 -11.17 -9.80 -7.59
C VAL A 89 -11.38 -11.01 -8.49
N ASP A 90 -10.32 -11.67 -8.94
CA ASP A 90 -10.41 -12.92 -9.73
C ASP A 90 -11.18 -14.01 -8.95
N ALA A 91 -10.93 -14.16 -7.66
CA ALA A 91 -11.64 -15.09 -6.81
C ALA A 91 -13.13 -14.70 -6.65
N VAL A 92 -13.44 -13.41 -6.52
CA VAL A 92 -14.82 -12.91 -6.47
C VAL A 92 -15.56 -13.22 -7.77
N LEU A 93 -14.93 -13.05 -8.93
CA LEU A 93 -15.51 -13.40 -10.23
C LEU A 93 -15.79 -14.91 -10.38
N GLN A 94 -15.08 -15.75 -9.62
CA GLN A 94 -15.29 -17.18 -9.52
C GLN A 94 -16.36 -17.58 -8.47
N GLY A 95 -16.97 -16.59 -7.81
CA GLY A 95 -18.03 -16.81 -6.80
C GLY A 95 -17.55 -16.90 -5.34
N TYR A 96 -16.27 -16.62 -5.07
CA TYR A 96 -15.77 -16.58 -3.70
C TYR A 96 -15.93 -15.18 -3.07
N ASN A 97 -16.11 -15.13 -1.77
CA ASN A 97 -16.11 -13.86 -1.05
C ASN A 97 -14.69 -13.35 -0.89
N GLY A 98 -14.46 -12.06 -1.19
CA GLY A 98 -13.20 -11.39 -1.03
C GLY A 98 -13.31 -10.13 -0.18
N THR A 99 -12.34 -9.86 0.67
CA THR A 99 -12.26 -8.63 1.46
C THR A 99 -10.85 -8.07 1.42
N ILE A 100 -10.73 -6.77 1.14
CA ILE A 100 -9.48 -6.02 1.21
C ILE A 100 -9.65 -4.94 2.27
N ARG A 101 -8.73 -4.88 3.23
CA ARG A 101 -8.75 -3.90 4.31
C ARG A 101 -7.45 -3.10 4.35
N ALA A 102 -7.55 -1.77 4.29
CA ALA A 102 -6.43 -0.89 4.57
C ALA A 102 -6.38 -0.55 6.07
N TYR A 103 -5.22 -0.74 6.68
CA TYR A 103 -4.98 -0.46 8.10
C TYR A 103 -3.76 0.45 8.27
N GLY A 104 -3.78 1.31 9.26
CA GLY A 104 -2.71 2.24 9.60
C GLY A 104 -3.23 3.49 10.29
N GLN A 105 -2.34 4.33 10.82
CA GLN A 105 -2.68 5.60 11.45
C GLN A 105 -3.27 6.59 10.42
N THR A 106 -3.86 7.68 10.91
CA THR A 106 -4.28 8.80 10.05
C THR A 106 -3.06 9.36 9.31
N GLY A 107 -3.22 9.71 8.02
CA GLY A 107 -2.12 10.21 7.21
C GLY A 107 -1.24 9.15 6.55
N THR A 108 -1.36 7.86 6.87
CA THR A 108 -0.52 6.79 6.28
C THR A 108 -0.85 6.43 4.83
N GLY A 109 -1.89 7.01 4.23
CA GLY A 109 -2.24 6.78 2.83
C GLY A 109 -3.32 5.71 2.59
N LYS A 110 -4.10 5.31 3.60
CA LYS A 110 -5.21 4.35 3.42
C LYS A 110 -6.19 4.77 2.33
N THR A 111 -6.69 6.00 2.42
CA THR A 111 -7.62 6.56 1.44
C THR A 111 -6.99 6.66 0.06
N HIS A 112 -5.73 7.08 -0.02
CA HIS A 112 -4.99 7.13 -1.28
C HIS A 112 -4.85 5.73 -1.91
N THR A 113 -4.60 4.70 -1.13
CA THR A 113 -4.48 3.33 -1.63
C THR A 113 -5.83 2.78 -2.13
N ILE A 114 -6.90 3.05 -1.40
CA ILE A 114 -8.24 2.51 -1.73
C ILE A 114 -8.92 3.30 -2.86
N TYR A 115 -8.90 4.62 -2.80
CA TYR A 115 -9.62 5.50 -3.74
C TYR A 115 -8.70 6.19 -4.76
N GLY A 116 -7.43 6.40 -4.43
CA GLY A 116 -6.55 7.32 -5.14
C GLY A 116 -6.59 8.73 -4.56
N PRO A 117 -5.93 9.71 -5.19
CA PRO A 117 -5.93 11.09 -4.73
C PRO A 117 -7.34 11.70 -4.74
N LEU A 118 -7.82 12.17 -3.60
CA LEU A 118 -9.16 12.77 -3.47
C LEU A 118 -9.39 13.98 -4.37
N ALA A 119 -8.33 14.68 -4.78
CA ALA A 119 -8.41 15.82 -5.69
C ALA A 119 -9.07 15.46 -7.03
N TYR A 120 -8.93 14.22 -7.48
CA TYR A 120 -9.52 13.75 -8.75
C TYR A 120 -11.02 13.41 -8.67
N TRP A 121 -11.57 13.34 -7.47
CA TRP A 121 -13.01 13.11 -7.27
C TRP A 121 -13.81 14.41 -7.23
N ARG A 122 -13.17 15.57 -7.37
CA ARG A 122 -13.87 16.86 -7.47
C ARG A 122 -14.54 16.98 -8.84
N ARG A 123 -15.75 17.57 -8.87
CA ARG A 123 -16.51 17.80 -10.11
C ARG A 123 -15.64 18.51 -11.14
N GLY A 124 -15.55 17.93 -12.35
CA GLY A 124 -14.85 18.51 -13.50
C GLY A 124 -13.40 18.03 -13.70
N SER A 125 -12.84 17.22 -12.79
CA SER A 125 -11.54 16.60 -13.03
C SER A 125 -11.70 15.38 -13.94
N GLN A 126 -10.84 15.25 -14.96
CA GLN A 126 -10.74 14.02 -15.75
C GLN A 126 -10.16 12.93 -14.87
N PRO A 127 -10.77 11.74 -14.81
CA PRO A 127 -10.21 10.62 -14.05
C PRO A 127 -8.86 10.20 -14.66
N GLN A 128 -7.79 10.40 -13.91
CA GLN A 128 -6.50 9.85 -14.30
C GLN A 128 -6.43 8.41 -13.81
N LEU A 129 -6.62 7.48 -14.72
CA LEU A 129 -6.65 6.04 -14.41
C LEU A 129 -5.39 5.56 -13.72
N GLU A 130 -4.23 6.11 -14.10
CA GLU A 130 -2.93 5.77 -13.51
C GLU A 130 -2.88 6.03 -12.00
N LEU A 131 -3.58 7.05 -11.52
CA LEU A 131 -3.62 7.44 -10.12
C LEU A 131 -4.81 6.83 -9.36
N SER A 132 -5.69 6.11 -10.05
CA SER A 132 -6.86 5.47 -9.43
C SER A 132 -6.46 4.37 -8.45
N GLY A 133 -7.13 4.35 -7.31
CA GLY A 133 -6.93 3.34 -6.27
C GLY A 133 -7.60 2.00 -6.57
N ILE A 134 -7.60 1.14 -5.58
CA ILE A 134 -8.07 -0.25 -5.67
C ILE A 134 -9.53 -0.34 -6.14
N ILE A 135 -10.42 0.51 -5.62
CA ILE A 135 -11.86 0.44 -5.95
C ILE A 135 -12.11 0.63 -7.43
N THR A 136 -11.57 1.68 -8.04
CA THR A 136 -11.77 1.98 -9.45
C THR A 136 -11.22 0.87 -10.33
N ARG A 137 -10.03 0.36 -10.02
CA ARG A 137 -9.39 -0.72 -10.78
C ARG A 137 -10.15 -2.04 -10.65
N ALA A 138 -10.67 -2.35 -9.46
CA ALA A 138 -11.51 -3.51 -9.24
C ALA A 138 -12.82 -3.42 -10.04
N ALA A 139 -13.48 -2.27 -10.04
CA ALA A 139 -14.68 -2.05 -10.84
C ALA A 139 -14.39 -2.27 -12.34
N MET A 140 -13.29 -1.71 -12.85
CA MET A 140 -12.90 -1.91 -14.25
C MET A 140 -12.66 -3.38 -14.60
N GLN A 141 -11.99 -4.13 -13.74
CA GLN A 141 -11.75 -5.56 -13.95
C GLN A 141 -13.08 -6.34 -13.96
N ILE A 142 -13.99 -6.01 -13.04
CA ILE A 142 -15.32 -6.67 -12.97
C ILE A 142 -16.14 -6.36 -14.22
N PHE A 143 -16.19 -5.12 -14.68
CA PHE A 143 -16.93 -4.77 -15.89
C PHE A 143 -16.31 -5.36 -17.16
N ALA A 144 -14.98 -5.38 -17.27
CA ALA A 144 -14.31 -6.03 -18.38
C ALA A 144 -14.52 -7.55 -18.44
N TYR A 145 -14.86 -8.18 -17.33
CA TYR A 145 -15.22 -9.61 -17.28
C TYR A 145 -16.68 -9.85 -17.71
N ALA A 146 -17.54 -8.87 -17.55
CA ALA A 146 -18.99 -8.98 -17.84
C ALA A 146 -19.34 -8.70 -19.32
N GLU A 147 -18.37 -8.18 -20.11
CA GLU A 147 -18.49 -7.98 -21.58
C GLU A 147 -18.11 -9.25 -22.33
#